data_87b2a7a9ade8b3c7216ee28628abb7c8
#
_entry.id   87b2a7a9ade8b3c7216ee28628abb7c8
#
_cell.length_a   1.000
_cell.length_b   1.000
_cell.length_c   1.000
_cell.angle_alpha   90.00
_cell.angle_beta   90.00
_cell.angle_gamma   90.00
#
_symmetry.space_group_name_H-M   'P 1'
#
loop_
_entity.id
_entity.type
_entity.pdbx_description
1 polymer ?
#
loop_
_entity_poly.entity_id
_entity_poly.type
_entity_poly.pdbx_seq_one_letter_code
_entity_poly.pdbx_strand_id
1 'polypeptide(L)'
;MIRRTSIVCLEVLCGILLVLGLLVAGSAWRLSQGPVSIQFLMPYAQDLLQRQDTRFRAELDDLILTWAGWERALDVRALGVQLIEKDAVRPVARIREVSVTLSARALTEGKVAPTSLEIIRPRIGLIRDTAGAFQFNMGAATAEPGTPSEPVASGSGDVLALLLNELSGPAQTESSLRYLNRVSVVGAALQLEDRQLGIKWGARHADITLERARVGLRATFDLDVDLRTSRPELHGEAVFDRSAKHVDVDIDFARLNLGLLGDQFAALGELKALTAEFGGKGSLRITLGGDIERAEFNLKSGQGSFATPAASIPAYDFKSVTIDGRLNRNPDQIQIAGATVDFGETQATLAGVVTRVGTIAAINATVTIPSMPADDLKKFWPPGAASGARKWVTGNMRDGVYRDTTASLTARIPIDGKDSGQVIVDSINGRMNISGVTIDYLNPMPPLKNTFATATFSDSRFDFAVQGGNVGDLTLDEGTVAISGLSSQSEVLALTAVIRGPVRSALDIVAHPRLNLLSKTGLKTEGAAGVHTTRLEIEIPLISELKAEEVQV
;
A
#
# COMPACT_ATOMS: atom_id res chain seq x y z
N MET A 1 -21.34 75.22 33.33
CA MET A 1 -19.95 74.71 33.36
C MET A 1 -19.82 73.26 32.78
N ILE A 2 -20.69 72.33 33.08
CA ILE A 2 -20.58 70.92 32.69
C ILE A 2 -20.53 70.73 31.13
N ARG A 3 -21.23 71.48 30.34
CA ARG A 3 -21.30 71.35 28.88
C ARG A 3 -20.02 71.79 28.12
N ARG A 4 -19.23 72.72 28.68
CA ARG A 4 -17.91 73.10 28.13
C ARG A 4 -16.82 72.12 28.44
N THR A 5 -16.82 71.51 29.64
CA THR A 5 -15.86 70.46 30.05
C THR A 5 -16.06 69.20 29.23
N SER A 6 -17.30 68.81 28.89
CA SER A 6 -17.55 67.60 28.09
C SER A 6 -17.12 67.79 26.60
N ILE A 7 -17.20 69.01 26.05
CA ILE A 7 -16.72 69.31 24.69
C ILE A 7 -15.19 69.27 24.62
N VAL A 8 -14.49 69.83 25.61
CA VAL A 8 -13.03 69.81 25.68
C VAL A 8 -12.51 68.37 25.90
N CYS A 9 -13.18 67.55 26.73
CA CYS A 9 -12.84 66.16 26.89
C CYS A 9 -13.05 65.33 25.58
N LEU A 10 -14.10 65.64 24.82
CA LEU A 10 -14.35 64.97 23.54
C LEU A 10 -13.31 65.39 22.49
N GLU A 11 -12.93 66.66 22.42
CA GLU A 11 -11.88 67.14 21.52
C GLU A 11 -10.52 66.53 21.84
N VAL A 12 -10.14 66.46 23.12
CA VAL A 12 -8.91 65.77 23.55
C VAL A 12 -8.94 64.29 23.23
N LEU A 13 -10.07 63.61 23.46
CA LEU A 13 -10.25 62.21 23.11
C LEU A 13 -10.14 61.97 21.58
N CYS A 14 -10.80 62.79 20.77
CA CYS A 14 -10.70 62.77 19.32
C CYS A 14 -9.27 63.06 18.84
N GLY A 15 -8.57 63.99 19.46
CA GLY A 15 -7.16 64.29 19.18
C GLY A 15 -6.25 63.09 19.48
N ILE A 16 -6.44 62.45 20.61
CA ILE A 16 -5.70 61.24 21.00
C ILE A 16 -5.97 60.09 20.03
N LEU A 17 -7.24 59.85 19.65
CA LEU A 17 -7.62 58.81 18.69
C LEU A 17 -7.05 59.09 17.32
N LEU A 18 -7.00 60.34 16.88
CA LEU A 18 -6.41 60.74 15.60
C LEU A 18 -4.90 60.54 15.57
N VAL A 19 -4.18 60.93 16.65
CA VAL A 19 -2.75 60.69 16.78
C VAL A 19 -2.46 59.18 16.83
N LEU A 20 -3.26 58.42 17.59
CA LEU A 20 -3.13 56.97 17.64
C LEU A 20 -3.39 56.32 16.27
N GLY A 21 -4.41 56.78 15.55
CA GLY A 21 -4.73 56.35 14.18
C GLY A 21 -3.58 56.63 13.19
N LEU A 22 -2.98 57.83 13.28
CA LEU A 22 -1.81 58.20 12.46
C LEU A 22 -0.57 57.36 12.80
N LEU A 23 -0.34 57.09 14.09
CA LEU A 23 0.76 56.21 14.53
C LEU A 23 0.56 54.77 14.02
N VAL A 24 -0.64 54.23 14.11
CA VAL A 24 -0.98 52.92 13.58
C VAL A 24 -0.81 52.86 12.06
N ALA A 25 -1.34 53.87 11.35
CA ALA A 25 -1.21 53.95 9.89
C ALA A 25 0.25 54.13 9.44
N GLY A 26 1.03 54.96 10.13
CA GLY A 26 2.46 55.14 9.85
C GLY A 26 3.28 53.85 10.15
N SER A 27 2.96 53.17 11.23
CA SER A 27 3.59 51.88 11.57
C SER A 27 3.24 50.80 10.56
N ALA A 28 1.97 50.68 10.16
CA ALA A 28 1.51 49.77 9.12
C ALA A 28 2.18 50.04 7.77
N TRP A 29 2.28 51.33 7.40
CA TRP A 29 2.98 51.75 6.19
C TRP A 29 4.48 51.44 6.24
N ARG A 30 5.13 51.66 7.39
CA ARG A 30 6.56 51.29 7.58
C ARG A 30 6.79 49.80 7.51
N LEU A 31 5.92 48.99 8.12
CA LEU A 31 5.96 47.53 8.06
C LEU A 31 5.65 46.98 6.66
N SER A 32 4.81 47.66 5.88
CA SER A 32 4.51 47.27 4.50
C SER A 32 5.70 47.44 3.54
N GLN A 33 6.69 48.27 3.91
CA GLN A 33 7.92 48.51 3.13
C GLN A 33 9.01 47.44 3.39
N GLY A 34 8.84 46.61 4.41
CA GLY A 34 9.78 45.53 4.74
C GLY A 34 9.90 45.25 6.23
N PRO A 35 10.68 44.20 6.56
CA PRO A 35 10.89 43.78 7.96
C PRO A 35 11.58 44.90 8.77
N VAL A 36 11.19 45.00 10.04
CA VAL A 36 11.74 45.98 10.97
C VAL A 36 12.42 45.22 12.12
N SER A 37 13.74 45.43 12.33
CA SER A 37 14.40 44.90 13.50
C SER A 37 13.89 45.60 14.75
N ILE A 38 13.55 44.78 15.76
CA ILE A 38 13.03 45.23 17.06
C ILE A 38 13.96 44.79 18.18
N GLN A 39 15.28 44.78 17.94
CA GLN A 39 16.31 44.36 18.91
C GLN A 39 16.18 45.04 20.27
N PHE A 40 15.66 46.29 20.33
CA PHE A 40 15.40 47.02 21.57
C PHE A 40 14.37 46.31 22.48
N LEU A 41 13.53 45.43 21.93
CA LEU A 41 12.58 44.61 22.73
C LEU A 41 13.18 43.25 23.18
N MET A 42 14.39 42.93 22.75
CA MET A 42 15.02 41.65 23.07
C MET A 42 15.14 41.38 24.58
N PRO A 43 15.56 42.36 25.45
CA PRO A 43 15.60 42.15 26.88
C PRO A 43 14.23 41.80 27.47
N TYR A 44 13.17 42.44 26.97
CA TYR A 44 11.79 42.19 27.42
C TYR A 44 11.30 40.80 26.95
N ALA A 45 11.63 40.42 25.74
CA ALA A 45 11.28 39.10 25.22
C ALA A 45 11.98 37.98 25.97
N GLN A 46 13.26 38.15 26.28
CA GLN A 46 14.03 37.22 27.11
C GLN A 46 13.49 37.12 28.56
N ASP A 47 13.15 38.29 29.17
CA ASP A 47 12.56 38.33 30.52
C ASP A 47 11.18 37.64 30.56
N LEU A 48 10.35 37.84 29.56
CA LEU A 48 9.04 37.14 29.42
C LEU A 48 9.21 35.61 29.29
N LEU A 49 10.20 35.16 28.53
CA LEU A 49 10.51 33.74 28.35
C LEU A 49 11.12 33.13 29.62
N GLN A 50 11.82 33.91 30.41
CA GLN A 50 12.45 33.46 31.68
C GLN A 50 11.50 33.49 32.88
N ARG A 51 10.46 34.33 32.88
CA ARG A 51 9.46 34.45 33.96
C ARG A 51 8.52 33.27 34.08
N GLN A 52 8.34 32.51 33.01
CA GLN A 52 7.65 31.24 33.09
C GLN A 52 8.60 30.25 33.78
N ASP A 53 8.11 29.53 34.77
CA ASP A 53 8.84 28.54 35.55
C ASP A 53 9.23 27.32 34.68
N THR A 54 9.96 27.62 33.57
CA THR A 54 10.37 26.68 32.55
C THR A 54 11.77 26.16 32.90
N ARG A 55 11.95 24.87 32.70
CA ARG A 55 13.22 24.15 32.80
C ARG A 55 14.28 24.67 31.82
N PHE A 56 13.84 25.45 30.80
CA PHE A 56 14.67 25.92 29.69
C PHE A 56 14.84 27.44 29.68
N ARG A 57 16.03 27.88 29.26
CA ARG A 57 16.35 29.27 28.94
C ARG A 57 16.45 29.39 27.41
N ALA A 58 15.77 30.38 26.82
CA ALA A 58 15.87 30.70 25.40
C ALA A 58 16.86 31.86 25.18
N GLU A 59 17.81 31.66 24.29
CA GLU A 59 18.71 32.71 23.80
C GLU A 59 18.36 32.96 22.32
N LEU A 60 18.41 34.25 21.90
CA LEU A 60 17.99 34.71 20.57
C LEU A 60 19.09 35.62 20.03
N ASP A 61 19.39 35.54 18.73
CA ASP A 61 20.36 36.39 18.06
C ASP A 61 19.74 37.71 17.60
N ASP A 62 18.51 37.68 17.05
CA ASP A 62 17.78 38.87 16.58
C ASP A 62 16.26 38.68 16.65
N LEU A 63 15.53 39.80 16.72
CA LEU A 63 14.07 39.87 16.66
C LEU A 63 13.65 40.80 15.56
N ILE A 64 12.79 40.33 14.65
CA ILE A 64 12.29 41.03 13.49
C ILE A 64 10.77 41.03 13.52
N LEU A 65 10.16 42.21 13.38
CA LEU A 65 8.72 42.38 13.20
C LEU A 65 8.40 42.44 11.71
N THR A 66 7.49 41.60 11.26
CA THR A 66 7.03 41.59 9.87
C THR A 66 5.51 41.73 9.79
N TRP A 67 5.05 42.28 8.67
CA TRP A 67 3.63 42.28 8.34
C TRP A 67 3.36 41.21 7.27
N ALA A 68 2.72 40.13 7.68
CA ALA A 68 2.42 39.00 6.81
C ALA A 68 0.95 38.98 6.32
N GLY A 69 0.29 40.14 6.30
CA GLY A 69 -1.11 40.29 5.92
C GLY A 69 -2.07 40.46 7.09
N TRP A 70 -3.37 40.68 6.82
CA TRP A 70 -4.38 40.94 7.84
C TRP A 70 -4.61 39.73 8.79
N GLU A 71 -4.40 38.49 8.30
CA GLU A 71 -4.54 37.28 9.11
C GLU A 71 -3.36 37.08 10.07
N ARG A 72 -2.17 37.62 9.74
CA ARG A 72 -0.92 37.56 10.52
C ARG A 72 -0.37 38.98 10.73
N ALA A 73 -1.20 39.87 11.23
CA ALA A 73 -0.88 41.29 11.31
C ALA A 73 0.36 41.63 12.16
N LEU A 74 0.69 40.79 13.13
CA LEU A 74 1.85 40.94 14.01
C LEU A 74 2.63 39.65 14.05
N ASP A 75 3.55 39.47 13.12
CA ASP A 75 4.43 38.32 13.00
C ASP A 75 5.83 38.69 13.52
N VAL A 76 6.23 38.13 14.62
CA VAL A 76 7.53 38.31 15.26
C VAL A 76 8.42 37.14 14.91
N ARG A 77 9.51 37.40 14.20
CA ARG A 77 10.50 36.37 13.84
C ARG A 77 11.71 36.47 14.77
N ALA A 78 12.01 35.38 15.43
CA ALA A 78 13.20 35.18 16.23
C ALA A 78 14.23 34.39 15.42
N LEU A 79 15.42 34.94 15.27
CA LEU A 79 16.53 34.29 14.57
C LEU A 79 17.53 33.73 15.57
N GLY A 80 18.16 32.59 15.21
CA GLY A 80 19.20 31.95 16.00
C GLY A 80 18.73 31.46 17.37
N VAL A 81 17.51 30.94 17.46
CA VAL A 81 16.91 30.51 18.74
C VAL A 81 17.66 29.28 19.29
N GLN A 82 18.18 29.42 20.50
CA GLN A 82 18.82 28.33 21.23
C GLN A 82 18.05 28.07 22.52
N LEU A 83 17.64 26.83 22.74
CA LEU A 83 17.05 26.38 24.00
C LEU A 83 18.13 25.68 24.82
N ILE A 84 18.39 26.20 26.01
CA ILE A 84 19.40 25.71 26.94
C ILE A 84 18.68 25.27 28.22
N GLU A 85 18.89 24.05 28.68
CA GLU A 85 18.42 23.61 30.00
C GLU A 85 19.16 24.39 31.11
N LYS A 86 18.45 24.82 32.16
CA LYS A 86 19.02 25.73 33.20
C LYS A 86 20.34 25.23 33.79
N ASP A 87 20.51 23.92 33.89
CA ASP A 87 21.69 23.27 34.45
C ASP A 87 22.68 22.71 33.39
N ALA A 88 22.41 22.95 32.11
CA ALA A 88 23.23 22.44 31.00
C ALA A 88 24.07 23.56 30.36
N VAL A 89 25.29 23.20 29.94
CA VAL A 89 26.19 24.09 29.19
C VAL A 89 25.92 24.09 27.68
N ARG A 90 25.31 23.01 27.17
CA ARG A 90 25.04 22.85 25.74
C ARG A 90 23.56 23.07 25.45
N PRO A 91 23.22 23.71 24.32
CA PRO A 91 21.83 23.88 23.90
C PRO A 91 21.18 22.53 23.56
N VAL A 92 19.98 22.34 24.08
CA VAL A 92 19.13 21.18 23.85
C VAL A 92 18.51 21.22 22.44
N ALA A 93 18.25 22.45 21.93
CA ALA A 93 17.75 22.66 20.59
C ALA A 93 18.36 23.93 19.97
N ARG A 94 18.65 23.87 18.67
CA ARG A 94 19.05 25.02 17.86
C ARG A 94 18.13 25.14 16.67
N ILE A 95 17.41 26.25 16.60
CA ILE A 95 16.44 26.52 15.56
C ILE A 95 16.88 27.80 14.84
N ARG A 96 16.99 27.73 13.53
CA ARG A 96 17.51 28.83 12.73
C ARG A 96 16.56 30.04 12.73
N GLU A 97 15.27 29.76 12.64
CA GLU A 97 14.23 30.79 12.57
C GLU A 97 12.91 30.26 13.16
N VAL A 98 12.29 31.04 14.01
CA VAL A 98 10.97 30.79 14.60
C VAL A 98 10.11 32.02 14.38
N SER A 99 8.94 31.86 13.79
CA SER A 99 7.94 32.92 13.61
C SER A 99 6.80 32.69 14.60
N VAL A 100 6.40 33.77 15.27
CA VAL A 100 5.31 33.78 16.26
C VAL A 100 4.31 34.84 15.87
N THR A 101 3.09 34.43 15.55
CA THR A 101 1.98 35.39 15.33
C THR A 101 1.29 35.66 16.66
N LEU A 102 1.14 36.93 17.00
CA LEU A 102 0.51 37.38 18.24
C LEU A 102 -1.01 37.57 18.09
N SER A 103 -1.73 37.30 19.16
CA SER A 103 -3.18 37.47 19.25
C SER A 103 -3.55 38.94 19.39
N ALA A 104 -4.19 39.52 18.37
CA ALA A 104 -4.73 40.87 18.48
C ALA A 104 -5.75 41.03 19.62
N ARG A 105 -6.56 40.00 19.89
CA ARG A 105 -7.51 39.96 21.00
C ARG A 105 -6.81 39.99 22.35
N ALA A 106 -5.75 39.19 22.51
CA ALA A 106 -4.98 39.18 23.78
C ALA A 106 -4.32 40.56 24.01
N LEU A 107 -3.83 41.19 22.94
CA LEU A 107 -3.23 42.53 23.02
C LEU A 107 -4.24 43.59 23.48
N THR A 108 -5.51 43.51 23.07
CA THR A 108 -6.56 44.41 23.58
C THR A 108 -6.85 44.20 25.06
N GLU A 109 -6.53 43.02 25.59
CA GLU A 109 -6.61 42.68 27.02
C GLU A 109 -5.30 43.01 27.80
N GLY A 110 -4.32 43.63 27.11
CA GLY A 110 -3.00 43.93 27.68
C GLY A 110 -2.10 42.70 27.84
N LYS A 111 -2.38 41.59 27.16
CA LYS A 111 -1.63 40.34 27.23
C LYS A 111 -0.91 40.07 25.93
N VAL A 112 0.33 39.59 26.00
CA VAL A 112 1.09 39.11 24.86
C VAL A 112 0.90 37.58 24.81
N ALA A 113 0.21 37.08 23.80
CA ALA A 113 -0.07 35.65 23.67
C ALA A 113 0.04 35.20 22.17
N PRO A 114 0.69 34.06 21.91
CA PRO A 114 0.80 33.52 20.56
C PRO A 114 -0.53 32.90 20.09
N THR A 115 -0.83 33.08 18.79
CA THR A 115 -1.90 32.34 18.09
C THR A 115 -1.35 31.24 17.22
N SER A 116 -0.16 31.46 16.62
CA SER A 116 0.55 30.44 15.87
C SER A 116 2.05 30.49 16.13
N LEU A 117 2.67 29.34 16.02
CA LEU A 117 4.11 29.15 16.08
C LEU A 117 4.55 28.45 14.80
N GLU A 118 5.53 29.00 14.08
CA GLU A 118 6.07 28.41 12.86
C GLU A 118 7.58 28.24 13.02
N ILE A 119 8.06 27.02 12.83
CA ILE A 119 9.46 26.65 12.95
C ILE A 119 10.00 26.39 11.55
N ILE A 120 10.99 27.18 11.13
CA ILE A 120 11.43 27.20 9.73
C ILE A 120 12.74 26.43 9.59
N ARG A 121 12.72 25.43 8.71
CA ARG A 121 13.85 24.57 8.34
C ARG A 121 14.61 23.97 9.53
N PRO A 122 13.91 23.39 10.53
CA PRO A 122 14.58 22.68 11.58
C PRO A 122 15.14 21.35 11.08
N ARG A 123 16.13 20.81 11.81
CA ARG A 123 16.52 19.41 11.69
C ARG A 123 15.89 18.67 12.87
N ILE A 124 15.14 17.61 12.58
CA ILE A 124 14.39 16.85 13.56
C ILE A 124 14.84 15.40 13.52
N GLY A 125 15.31 14.90 14.65
CA GLY A 125 15.59 13.48 14.86
C GLY A 125 14.51 12.87 15.76
N LEU A 126 13.95 11.75 15.37
CA LEU A 126 13.04 10.95 16.17
C LEU A 126 13.60 9.55 16.31
N ILE A 127 13.84 9.11 17.52
CA ILE A 127 14.36 7.78 17.83
C ILE A 127 13.31 7.06 18.67
N ARG A 128 12.85 5.91 18.22
CA ARG A 128 12.08 4.97 19.03
C ARG A 128 13.03 3.90 19.55
N ASP A 129 13.13 3.77 20.87
CA ASP A 129 13.98 2.75 21.48
C ASP A 129 13.34 1.34 21.45
N THR A 130 14.08 0.34 21.90
CA THR A 130 13.62 -1.05 21.94
C THR A 130 12.48 -1.29 22.94
N ALA A 131 12.26 -0.39 23.89
CA ALA A 131 11.15 -0.41 24.84
C ALA A 131 9.90 0.32 24.32
N GLY A 132 9.99 0.95 23.11
CA GLY A 132 8.91 1.69 22.48
C GLY A 132 8.83 3.16 22.88
N ALA A 133 9.74 3.66 23.73
CA ALA A 133 9.78 5.07 24.11
C ALA A 133 10.38 5.93 22.99
N PHE A 134 9.77 7.10 22.78
CA PHE A 134 10.22 8.05 21.76
C PHE A 134 11.17 9.10 22.36
N GLN A 135 12.29 9.29 21.68
CA GLN A 135 13.25 10.36 21.95
C GLN A 135 13.22 11.35 20.80
N PHE A 136 12.97 12.60 21.11
CA PHE A 136 12.90 13.69 20.13
C PHE A 136 14.12 14.59 20.25
N ASN A 137 14.70 14.97 19.12
CA ASN A 137 15.87 15.82 19.03
C ASN A 137 15.64 16.91 17.98
N MET A 138 15.93 18.17 18.28
CA MET A 138 15.78 19.28 17.36
C MET A 138 17.07 20.11 17.28
N GLY A 139 17.65 20.18 16.07
CA GLY A 139 18.76 21.10 15.77
C GLY A 139 20.14 20.66 16.22
N ALA A 140 20.36 19.43 16.67
CA ALA A 140 21.71 18.93 16.88
C ALA A 140 22.46 18.84 15.54
N ALA A 141 23.71 19.28 15.52
CA ALA A 141 24.58 19.10 14.37
C ALA A 141 24.67 17.59 14.07
N THR A 142 24.23 17.21 12.90
CA THR A 142 24.36 15.84 12.44
C THR A 142 25.83 15.49 12.38
N ALA A 143 26.23 14.46 13.09
CA ALA A 143 27.37 13.67 12.67
C ALA A 143 27.16 13.25 11.22
N GLU A 144 28.21 13.29 10.42
CA GLU A 144 28.22 12.71 9.05
C GLU A 144 27.74 11.25 9.11
N PRO A 145 27.17 10.70 8.02
CA PRO A 145 26.72 9.32 8.01
C PRO A 145 27.85 8.37 8.43
N GLY A 146 27.75 7.79 9.62
CA GLY A 146 28.73 6.85 10.14
C GLY A 146 29.33 7.20 11.52
N THR A 147 29.09 8.37 12.07
CA THR A 147 29.54 8.72 13.42
C THR A 147 28.47 8.35 14.47
N PRO A 148 28.80 7.66 15.56
CA PRO A 148 27.84 7.39 16.64
C PRO A 148 27.31 8.70 17.21
N SER A 149 25.99 8.92 17.15
CA SER A 149 25.36 10.07 17.77
C SER A 149 25.53 9.96 19.28
N GLU A 150 26.22 10.91 19.89
CA GLU A 150 26.24 11.04 21.35
C GLU A 150 24.79 11.24 21.86
N PRO A 151 24.44 10.68 23.03
CA PRO A 151 23.12 10.85 23.63
C PRO A 151 22.84 12.33 23.85
N VAL A 152 21.86 12.87 23.12
CA VAL A 152 21.41 14.25 23.24
C VAL A 152 20.53 14.36 24.48
N ALA A 153 20.70 15.44 25.23
CA ALA A 153 19.98 15.74 26.45
C ALA A 153 18.45 15.60 26.28
N SER A 154 17.81 14.94 27.24
CA SER A 154 16.40 14.51 27.26
C SER A 154 15.35 15.64 27.21
N GLY A 155 15.76 16.89 27.05
CA GLY A 155 14.89 18.05 27.25
C GLY A 155 14.01 18.47 26.06
N SER A 156 14.37 18.14 24.80
CA SER A 156 13.58 18.58 23.64
C SER A 156 12.23 17.85 23.49
N GLY A 157 12.13 16.64 24.01
CA GLY A 157 10.88 15.88 24.08
C GLY A 157 9.82 16.52 25.00
N ASP A 158 10.27 17.14 26.07
CA ASP A 158 9.38 17.78 27.05
C ASP A 158 8.69 19.02 26.46
N VAL A 159 9.38 19.79 25.61
CA VAL A 159 8.81 20.96 24.93
C VAL A 159 7.74 20.53 23.92
N LEU A 160 8.01 19.48 23.13
CA LEU A 160 7.03 18.93 22.19
C LEU A 160 5.80 18.38 22.94
N ALA A 161 6.01 17.62 24.01
CA ALA A 161 4.94 17.07 24.83
C ALA A 161 4.06 18.19 25.43
N LEU A 162 4.67 19.29 25.86
CA LEU A 162 3.96 20.47 26.38
C LEU A 162 3.10 21.13 25.31
N LEU A 163 3.62 21.33 24.10
CA LEU A 163 2.88 21.89 22.97
C LEU A 163 1.74 20.96 22.53
N LEU A 164 1.99 19.66 22.45
CA LEU A 164 0.97 18.66 22.09
C LEU A 164 -0.15 18.62 23.15
N ASN A 165 0.17 18.63 24.43
CA ASN A 165 -0.80 18.67 25.52
C ASN A 165 -1.64 19.95 25.47
N GLU A 166 -1.02 21.11 25.22
CA GLU A 166 -1.74 22.39 25.14
C GLU A 166 -2.67 22.44 23.92
N LEU A 167 -2.21 21.98 22.74
CA LEU A 167 -3.01 21.94 21.52
C LEU A 167 -4.10 20.87 21.55
N SER A 168 -3.82 19.71 22.14
CA SER A 168 -4.80 18.62 22.23
C SER A 168 -5.83 18.84 23.34
N GLY A 169 -5.49 19.63 24.38
CA GLY A 169 -6.34 19.96 25.53
C GLY A 169 -7.40 21.03 25.22
N PRO A 170 -8.43 21.18 26.07
CA PRO A 170 -9.27 22.37 26.07
C PRO A 170 -8.41 23.56 26.47
N ALA A 171 -8.65 24.74 25.86
CA ALA A 171 -7.89 25.95 26.17
C ALA A 171 -8.00 26.28 27.67
N GLN A 172 -6.88 26.18 28.40
CA GLN A 172 -6.86 26.46 29.82
C GLN A 172 -6.92 27.98 30.05
N THR A 173 -7.82 28.44 30.92
CA THR A 173 -8.12 29.87 31.09
C THR A 173 -6.93 30.68 31.62
N GLU A 174 -6.01 30.05 32.33
CA GLU A 174 -4.86 30.71 32.97
C GLU A 174 -3.56 30.56 32.14
N SER A 175 -3.51 29.70 31.15
CA SER A 175 -2.33 29.50 30.29
C SER A 175 -2.12 30.66 29.33
N SER A 176 -0.88 31.16 29.21
CA SER A 176 -0.49 32.13 28.15
C SER A 176 -0.59 31.53 26.76
N LEU A 177 -0.56 30.20 26.63
CA LEU A 177 -0.70 29.46 25.38
C LEU A 177 -2.16 29.15 25.01
N ARG A 178 -3.15 29.62 25.79
CA ARG A 178 -4.59 29.37 25.50
C ARG A 178 -5.05 29.85 24.14
N TYR A 179 -4.38 30.84 23.58
CA TYR A 179 -4.67 31.40 22.26
C TYR A 179 -3.94 30.64 21.13
N LEU A 180 -2.97 29.79 21.48
CA LEU A 180 -2.24 28.99 20.50
C LEU A 180 -3.18 27.93 19.91
N ASN A 181 -3.40 28.06 18.60
CA ASN A 181 -4.28 27.16 17.84
C ASN A 181 -3.55 26.44 16.72
N ARG A 182 -2.34 26.88 16.35
CA ARG A 182 -1.55 26.29 15.26
C ARG A 182 -0.06 26.27 15.63
N VAL A 183 0.57 25.13 15.33
CA VAL A 183 2.04 24.99 15.32
C VAL A 183 2.43 24.37 13.99
N SER A 184 3.29 25.04 13.23
CA SER A 184 3.76 24.56 11.93
C SER A 184 5.27 24.39 11.93
N VAL A 185 5.71 23.35 11.25
CA VAL A 185 7.11 23.08 10.93
C VAL A 185 7.20 23.09 9.42
N VAL A 186 8.03 23.97 8.85
CA VAL A 186 8.11 24.20 7.40
C VAL A 186 9.52 23.91 6.90
N GLY A 187 9.63 23.08 5.88
CA GLY A 187 10.90 22.72 5.24
C GLY A 187 11.87 21.96 6.15
N ALA A 188 11.35 21.18 7.09
CA ALA A 188 12.19 20.40 8.00
C ALA A 188 12.97 19.29 7.28
N ALA A 189 14.15 18.97 7.81
CA ALA A 189 14.81 17.70 7.51
C ALA A 189 14.55 16.73 8.66
N LEU A 190 13.87 15.61 8.36
CA LEU A 190 13.54 14.58 9.34
C LEU A 190 14.51 13.40 9.25
N GLN A 191 14.83 12.82 10.40
CA GLN A 191 15.49 11.53 10.54
C GLN A 191 14.73 10.70 11.56
N LEU A 192 14.27 9.53 11.17
CA LEU A 192 13.60 8.59 12.06
C LEU A 192 14.45 7.33 12.18
N GLU A 193 14.71 6.92 13.42
CA GLU A 193 15.30 5.64 13.76
C GLU A 193 14.35 4.90 14.69
N ASP A 194 13.74 3.82 14.18
CA ASP A 194 12.95 2.91 15.00
C ASP A 194 13.79 1.67 15.34
N ARG A 195 14.29 1.60 16.57
CA ARG A 195 15.14 0.50 17.02
C ARG A 195 14.34 -0.76 17.35
N GLN A 196 13.03 -0.63 17.60
CA GLN A 196 12.15 -1.76 17.83
C GLN A 196 11.87 -2.52 16.52
N LEU A 197 11.70 -1.80 15.42
CA LEU A 197 11.47 -2.36 14.10
C LEU A 197 12.74 -2.49 13.27
N GLY A 198 13.87 -1.92 13.73
CA GLY A 198 15.14 -1.92 13.01
C GLY A 198 15.18 -0.99 11.78
N ILE A 199 14.37 0.06 11.77
CA ILE A 199 14.14 0.92 10.61
C ILE A 199 14.86 2.24 10.77
N LYS A 200 15.48 2.71 9.67
CA LYS A 200 16.01 4.06 9.55
C LYS A 200 15.54 4.67 8.24
N TRP A 201 14.86 5.80 8.33
CA TRP A 201 14.49 6.59 7.17
C TRP A 201 14.59 8.08 7.44
N GLY A 202 14.62 8.88 6.39
CA GLY A 202 14.66 10.32 6.49
C GLY A 202 13.71 10.97 5.50
N ALA A 203 13.40 12.24 5.74
CA ALA A 203 12.77 13.12 4.76
C ALA A 203 13.63 14.38 4.65
N ARG A 204 13.94 14.77 3.41
CA ARG A 204 14.72 15.99 3.16
C ARG A 204 13.87 17.23 3.25
N HIS A 205 12.60 17.07 2.97
CA HIS A 205 11.58 18.09 3.07
C HIS A 205 10.38 17.52 3.82
N ALA A 206 9.98 18.25 4.86
CA ALA A 206 8.81 17.93 5.64
C ALA A 206 8.11 19.22 6.07
N ASP A 207 6.86 19.33 5.69
CA ASP A 207 5.94 20.34 6.19
C ASP A 207 4.92 19.64 7.09
N ILE A 208 4.81 20.09 8.33
CA ILE A 208 3.91 19.52 9.34
C ILE A 208 3.16 20.67 10.01
N THR A 209 1.85 20.63 10.00
CA THR A 209 1.02 21.61 10.69
C THR A 209 0.12 20.90 11.71
N LEU A 210 0.18 21.34 12.93
CA LEU A 210 -0.65 20.90 14.05
C LEU A 210 -1.67 21.99 14.37
N GLU A 211 -2.94 21.65 14.40
CA GLU A 211 -4.04 22.56 14.69
C GLU A 211 -4.93 22.03 15.80
N ARG A 212 -5.36 22.91 16.69
CA ARG A 212 -6.36 22.58 17.69
C ARG A 212 -7.70 22.29 17.00
N ALA A 213 -8.21 21.09 17.16
CA ALA A 213 -9.50 20.67 16.63
C ALA A 213 -10.58 20.60 17.74
N ARG A 214 -11.84 20.51 17.33
CA ARG A 214 -12.95 20.37 18.29
C ARG A 214 -12.84 19.11 19.13
N VAL A 215 -12.40 18.00 18.52
CA VAL A 215 -12.28 16.67 19.16
C VAL A 215 -10.91 16.42 19.77
N GLY A 216 -9.90 17.26 19.48
CA GLY A 216 -8.55 17.07 19.96
C GLY A 216 -7.53 17.81 19.11
N LEU A 217 -6.70 17.10 18.36
CA LEU A 217 -5.62 17.65 17.53
C LEU A 217 -5.75 17.15 16.09
N ARG A 218 -5.59 18.07 15.14
CA ARG A 218 -5.43 17.77 13.71
C ARG A 218 -3.98 18.02 13.31
N ALA A 219 -3.39 17.09 12.62
CA ALA A 219 -2.08 17.24 11.98
C ALA A 219 -2.22 17.06 10.48
N THR A 220 -1.63 17.96 9.69
CA THR A 220 -1.42 17.75 8.25
C THR A 220 0.07 17.64 8.00
N PHE A 221 0.46 16.78 7.06
CA PHE A 221 1.86 16.56 6.73
C PHE A 221 2.08 16.38 5.23
N ASP A 222 3.24 16.85 4.79
CA ASP A 222 3.76 16.73 3.44
C ASP A 222 5.23 16.33 3.56
N LEU A 223 5.60 15.14 3.07
CA LEU A 223 6.90 14.54 3.31
C LEU A 223 7.52 13.99 2.02
N ASP A 224 8.74 14.43 1.71
CA ASP A 224 9.61 13.80 0.72
C ASP A 224 10.51 12.77 1.42
N VAL A 225 10.09 11.51 1.43
CA VAL A 225 10.81 10.45 2.13
C VAL A 225 11.99 9.94 1.29
N ASP A 226 13.13 9.71 1.91
CA ASP A 226 14.32 9.17 1.27
C ASP A 226 14.50 7.69 1.66
N LEU A 227 14.15 6.78 0.76
CA LEU A 227 14.29 5.33 0.89
C LEU A 227 15.39 4.82 -0.03
N ARG A 228 16.65 5.21 0.22
CA ARG A 228 17.85 4.79 -0.55
C ARG A 228 17.74 5.01 -2.06
N THR A 229 16.89 4.26 -2.75
CA THR A 229 16.73 4.27 -4.23
C THR A 229 15.40 4.84 -4.70
N SER A 230 14.46 5.10 -3.79
CA SER A 230 13.13 5.64 -4.08
C SER A 230 12.86 6.89 -3.24
N ARG A 231 12.09 7.81 -3.79
CA ARG A 231 11.66 9.05 -3.11
C ARG A 231 10.15 9.15 -3.16
N PRO A 232 9.45 8.39 -2.32
CA PRO A 232 8.01 8.53 -2.22
C PRO A 232 7.65 9.89 -1.62
N GLU A 233 6.60 10.47 -2.17
CA GLU A 233 5.90 11.64 -1.66
C GLU A 233 4.73 11.15 -0.82
N LEU A 234 4.63 11.63 0.41
CA LEU A 234 3.53 11.31 1.33
C LEU A 234 2.84 12.59 1.75
N HIS A 235 1.56 12.68 1.47
CA HIS A 235 0.68 13.74 1.93
C HIS A 235 -0.37 13.12 2.84
N GLY A 236 -0.79 13.83 3.87
CA GLY A 236 -1.83 13.27 4.70
C GLY A 236 -2.31 14.17 5.82
N GLU A 237 -3.31 13.63 6.49
CA GLU A 237 -3.93 14.23 7.66
C GLU A 237 -4.04 13.17 8.77
N ALA A 238 -3.78 13.58 10.00
CA ALA A 238 -4.01 12.77 11.18
C ALA A 238 -4.90 13.53 12.17
N VAL A 239 -5.94 12.88 12.69
CA VAL A 239 -6.85 13.48 13.67
C VAL A 239 -6.82 12.64 14.93
N PHE A 240 -6.29 13.23 16.00
CA PHE A 240 -6.36 12.64 17.34
C PHE A 240 -7.70 12.97 17.99
N ASP A 241 -8.48 11.95 18.32
CA ASP A 241 -9.69 12.08 19.14
C ASP A 241 -9.35 11.80 20.60
N ARG A 242 -9.45 12.84 21.43
CA ARG A 242 -9.16 12.76 22.87
C ARG A 242 -10.11 11.85 23.62
N SER A 243 -11.39 11.83 23.22
CA SER A 243 -12.44 11.06 23.89
C SER A 243 -12.33 9.57 23.57
N ALA A 244 -12.03 9.26 22.33
CA ALA A 244 -11.92 7.89 21.84
C ALA A 244 -10.50 7.31 21.99
N LYS A 245 -9.49 8.15 22.28
CA LYS A 245 -8.08 7.76 22.47
C LYS A 245 -7.46 7.02 21.29
N HIS A 246 -7.83 7.41 20.08
CA HIS A 246 -7.24 6.90 18.85
C HIS A 246 -6.82 8.06 17.92
N VAL A 247 -6.04 7.74 16.94
CA VAL A 247 -5.64 8.62 15.83
C VAL A 247 -6.17 8.02 14.54
N ASP A 248 -7.01 8.77 13.83
CA ASP A 248 -7.39 8.47 12.44
C ASP A 248 -6.38 9.17 11.52
N VAL A 249 -5.81 8.43 10.58
CA VAL A 249 -4.79 8.93 9.65
C VAL A 249 -5.22 8.62 8.23
N ASP A 250 -5.31 9.64 7.39
CA ASP A 250 -5.51 9.52 5.95
C ASP A 250 -4.22 9.89 5.24
N ILE A 251 -3.74 9.02 4.35
CA ILE A 251 -2.48 9.17 3.62
C ILE A 251 -2.74 9.02 2.13
N ASP A 252 -2.18 9.92 1.34
CA ASP A 252 -2.01 9.83 -0.11
C ASP A 252 -0.51 9.72 -0.40
N PHE A 253 -0.11 8.75 -1.23
CA PHE A 253 1.30 8.55 -1.52
C PHE A 253 1.55 8.21 -2.99
N ALA A 254 2.74 8.55 -3.46
CA ALA A 254 3.21 8.26 -4.81
C ALA A 254 4.64 7.71 -4.77
N ARG A 255 4.98 6.92 -5.79
CA ARG A 255 6.35 6.39 -6.03
C ARG A 255 6.93 5.56 -4.86
N LEU A 256 6.08 4.83 -4.13
CA LEU A 256 6.50 3.94 -3.06
C LEU A 256 6.90 2.57 -3.64
N ASN A 257 8.15 2.20 -3.53
CA ASN A 257 8.61 0.86 -3.89
C ASN A 257 8.40 -0.09 -2.70
N LEU A 258 7.40 -0.96 -2.81
CA LEU A 258 7.06 -1.92 -1.75
C LEU A 258 8.17 -2.97 -1.54
N GLY A 259 8.96 -3.30 -2.57
CA GLY A 259 10.09 -4.21 -2.44
C GLY A 259 11.15 -3.70 -1.47
N LEU A 260 11.40 -2.38 -1.46
CA LEU A 260 12.32 -1.75 -0.50
C LEU A 260 11.79 -1.82 0.95
N LEU A 261 10.49 -1.79 1.14
CA LEU A 261 9.90 -2.02 2.46
C LEU A 261 10.14 -3.47 2.91
N GLY A 262 10.04 -4.43 2.00
CA GLY A 262 10.39 -5.82 2.27
C GLY A 262 11.84 -6.00 2.74
N ASP A 263 12.78 -5.20 2.24
CA ASP A 263 14.18 -5.22 2.69
C ASP A 263 14.37 -4.66 4.10
N GLN A 264 13.52 -3.75 4.51
CA GLN A 264 13.62 -3.07 5.80
C GLN A 264 12.80 -3.76 6.90
N PHE A 265 11.67 -4.37 6.53
CA PHE A 265 10.74 -5.00 7.47
C PHE A 265 10.74 -6.52 7.27
N ALA A 266 11.20 -7.26 8.27
CA ALA A 266 11.20 -8.73 8.20
C ALA A 266 9.78 -9.31 7.96
N ALA A 267 8.75 -8.67 8.55
CA ALA A 267 7.34 -9.06 8.35
C ALA A 267 6.83 -8.86 6.91
N LEU A 268 7.52 -8.02 6.11
CA LEU A 268 7.19 -7.74 4.71
C LEU A 268 8.21 -8.37 3.73
N GLY A 269 9.00 -9.32 4.21
CA GLY A 269 10.10 -9.93 3.45
C GLY A 269 9.71 -10.48 2.08
N GLU A 270 8.48 -10.99 1.94
CA GLU A 270 7.95 -11.49 0.66
C GLU A 270 7.80 -10.38 -0.39
N LEU A 271 7.64 -9.11 0.03
CA LEU A 271 7.55 -7.98 -0.89
C LEU A 271 8.88 -7.66 -1.59
N LYS A 272 10.03 -8.21 -1.13
CA LYS A 272 11.35 -8.01 -1.76
C LYS A 272 11.37 -8.36 -3.24
N ALA A 273 10.56 -9.34 -3.62
CA ALA A 273 10.48 -9.81 -4.99
C ALA A 273 9.57 -8.94 -5.89
N LEU A 274 8.97 -7.90 -5.34
CA LEU A 274 8.09 -6.98 -6.07
C LEU A 274 8.89 -5.77 -6.54
N THR A 275 8.97 -5.60 -7.86
CA THR A 275 9.77 -4.52 -8.50
C THR A 275 8.87 -3.48 -9.14
N ALA A 276 7.94 -2.91 -8.40
CA ALA A 276 7.06 -1.87 -8.91
C ALA A 276 6.99 -0.69 -7.96
N GLU A 277 6.76 0.49 -8.52
CA GLU A 277 6.40 1.68 -7.75
C GLU A 277 4.90 1.77 -7.62
N PHE A 278 4.43 1.92 -6.40
CA PHE A 278 3.02 2.07 -6.07
C PHE A 278 2.71 3.51 -5.67
N GLY A 279 1.55 3.96 -6.08
CA GLY A 279 0.86 5.09 -5.52
C GLY A 279 -0.49 4.66 -4.99
N GLY A 280 -1.10 5.48 -4.17
CA GLY A 280 -2.42 5.15 -3.64
C GLY A 280 -2.83 5.97 -2.44
N LYS A 281 -3.92 5.52 -1.84
CA LYS A 281 -4.49 6.11 -0.63
C LYS A 281 -4.62 5.06 0.44
N GLY A 282 -4.46 5.50 1.68
CA GLY A 282 -4.69 4.67 2.84
C GLY A 282 -5.38 5.45 3.94
N SER A 283 -6.28 4.80 4.67
CA SER A 283 -6.80 5.31 5.93
C SER A 283 -6.51 4.31 7.03
N LEU A 284 -6.07 4.81 8.16
CA LEU A 284 -5.60 4.00 9.30
C LEU A 284 -6.25 4.51 10.58
N ARG A 285 -6.69 3.61 11.45
CA ARG A 285 -7.00 3.92 12.84
C ARG A 285 -5.97 3.27 13.74
N ILE A 286 -5.31 4.09 14.55
CA ILE A 286 -4.19 3.69 15.40
C ILE A 286 -4.53 4.01 16.84
N THR A 287 -4.29 3.07 17.76
CA THR A 287 -4.36 3.32 19.21
C THR A 287 -3.20 4.21 19.67
N LEU A 288 -3.29 4.77 20.86
CA LEU A 288 -2.16 5.50 21.46
C LEU A 288 -0.94 4.61 21.75
N GLY A 289 -1.11 3.29 21.79
CA GLY A 289 -0.02 2.32 21.88
C GLY A 289 0.71 2.06 20.56
N GLY A 290 0.17 2.58 19.45
CA GLY A 290 0.72 2.36 18.11
C GLY A 290 0.18 1.14 17.39
N ASP A 291 -0.83 0.46 17.94
CA ASP A 291 -1.47 -0.68 17.28
C ASP A 291 -2.47 -0.20 16.23
N ILE A 292 -2.40 -0.79 15.03
CA ILE A 292 -3.38 -0.54 13.98
C ILE A 292 -4.64 -1.36 14.28
N GLU A 293 -5.76 -0.67 14.53
CA GLU A 293 -7.07 -1.30 14.73
C GLU A 293 -7.76 -1.62 13.40
N ARG A 294 -7.65 -0.70 12.47
CA ARG A 294 -8.25 -0.77 11.14
C ARG A 294 -7.37 -0.06 10.13
N ALA A 295 -7.30 -0.62 8.94
CA ALA A 295 -6.74 0.07 7.78
C ALA A 295 -7.59 -0.21 6.55
N GLU A 296 -7.72 0.78 5.67
CA GLU A 296 -8.24 0.64 4.32
C GLU A 296 -7.17 1.17 3.36
N PHE A 297 -7.02 0.52 2.22
CA PHE A 297 -6.02 0.93 1.25
C PHE A 297 -6.50 0.68 -0.18
N ASN A 298 -6.14 1.60 -1.06
CA ASN A 298 -6.25 1.50 -2.51
C ASN A 298 -4.87 1.75 -3.10
N LEU A 299 -4.30 0.74 -3.73
CA LEU A 299 -2.95 0.77 -4.30
C LEU A 299 -3.01 0.64 -5.81
N LYS A 300 -2.15 1.35 -6.51
CA LYS A 300 -2.01 1.28 -7.96
C LYS A 300 -0.54 1.31 -8.33
N SER A 301 -0.16 0.47 -9.28
CA SER A 301 1.18 0.51 -9.87
C SER A 301 1.11 0.55 -11.39
N GLY A 302 2.16 1.03 -12.01
CA GLY A 302 2.46 0.80 -13.41
C GLY A 302 3.16 -0.54 -13.61
N GLN A 303 4.00 -0.60 -14.64
CA GLN A 303 4.77 -1.78 -15.02
C GLN A 303 5.71 -2.23 -13.90
N GLY A 304 5.79 -3.55 -13.74
CA GLY A 304 6.68 -4.17 -12.77
C GLY A 304 6.75 -5.68 -12.94
N SER A 305 7.39 -6.34 -11.97
CA SER A 305 7.42 -7.80 -11.89
C SER A 305 7.31 -8.26 -10.44
N PHE A 306 6.84 -9.48 -10.25
CA PHE A 306 6.89 -10.14 -8.95
C PHE A 306 7.35 -11.59 -9.10
N ALA A 307 7.99 -12.11 -8.07
CA ALA A 307 8.37 -13.50 -7.94
C ALA A 307 8.16 -13.95 -6.49
N THR A 308 7.88 -15.21 -6.27
CA THR A 308 7.87 -15.80 -4.92
C THR A 308 8.72 -17.06 -4.90
N PRO A 309 10.03 -16.93 -4.64
CA PRO A 309 10.94 -18.08 -4.61
C PRO A 309 10.49 -19.18 -3.64
N ALA A 310 9.93 -18.80 -2.50
CA ALA A 310 9.42 -19.73 -1.49
C ALA A 310 8.26 -20.61 -2.01
N ALA A 311 7.41 -20.08 -2.89
CA ALA A 311 6.31 -20.83 -3.50
C ALA A 311 6.68 -21.45 -4.85
N SER A 312 7.94 -21.41 -5.28
CA SER A 312 8.41 -21.84 -6.61
C SER A 312 7.62 -21.21 -7.76
N ILE A 313 7.11 -19.99 -7.55
CA ILE A 313 6.41 -19.22 -8.57
C ILE A 313 7.46 -18.45 -9.37
N PRO A 314 7.51 -18.63 -10.70
CA PRO A 314 8.45 -17.90 -11.56
C PRO A 314 8.17 -16.40 -11.52
N ALA A 315 9.12 -15.60 -11.97
CA ALA A 315 8.89 -14.17 -12.12
C ALA A 315 7.83 -13.89 -13.19
N TYR A 316 6.86 -13.04 -12.83
CA TYR A 316 5.81 -12.57 -13.73
C TYR A 316 5.93 -11.08 -13.95
N ASP A 317 6.06 -10.67 -15.19
CA ASP A 317 5.98 -9.26 -15.58
C ASP A 317 4.52 -8.86 -15.74
N PHE A 318 4.19 -7.66 -15.29
CA PHE A 318 2.85 -7.09 -15.42
C PHE A 318 2.90 -5.64 -15.94
N LYS A 319 1.83 -5.17 -16.56
CA LYS A 319 1.67 -3.79 -17.04
C LYS A 319 1.14 -2.86 -15.96
N SER A 320 0.24 -3.37 -15.14
CA SER A 320 -0.31 -2.62 -14.01
C SER A 320 -0.90 -3.55 -12.95
N VAL A 321 -0.97 -3.05 -11.73
CA VAL A 321 -1.67 -3.70 -10.61
C VAL A 321 -2.56 -2.66 -9.92
N THR A 322 -3.78 -3.06 -9.55
CA THR A 322 -4.64 -2.30 -8.64
C THR A 322 -5.05 -3.20 -7.50
N ILE A 323 -5.01 -2.71 -6.27
CA ILE A 323 -5.37 -3.50 -5.08
C ILE A 323 -6.25 -2.64 -4.18
N ASP A 324 -7.44 -3.14 -3.86
CA ASP A 324 -8.35 -2.58 -2.88
C ASP A 324 -8.48 -3.54 -1.71
N GLY A 325 -8.21 -3.05 -0.50
CA GLY A 325 -8.23 -3.91 0.66
C GLY A 325 -8.48 -3.20 1.96
N ARG A 326 -8.71 -4.01 2.99
CA ARG A 326 -8.87 -3.54 4.37
C ARG A 326 -8.30 -4.54 5.36
N LEU A 327 -7.77 -4.01 6.44
CA LEU A 327 -7.31 -4.75 7.60
C LEU A 327 -8.24 -4.45 8.78
N ASN A 328 -8.67 -5.46 9.49
CA ASN A 328 -9.34 -5.36 10.77
C ASN A 328 -8.57 -6.22 11.79
N ARG A 329 -8.36 -5.70 12.99
CA ARG A 329 -7.66 -6.43 14.05
C ARG A 329 -8.56 -7.30 14.91
N ASN A 330 -9.85 -7.05 14.89
CA ASN A 330 -10.81 -7.84 15.67
C ASN A 330 -12.04 -8.18 14.81
N PRO A 331 -12.10 -9.37 14.18
CA PRO A 331 -11.03 -10.41 14.14
C PRO A 331 -9.81 -9.95 13.33
N ASP A 332 -8.64 -10.57 13.58
CA ASP A 332 -7.39 -10.29 12.83
C ASP A 332 -7.53 -10.80 11.39
N GLN A 333 -7.88 -9.91 10.48
CA GLN A 333 -8.32 -10.25 9.14
C GLN A 333 -7.86 -9.21 8.13
N ILE A 334 -7.32 -9.69 7.02
CA ILE A 334 -7.04 -8.89 5.81
C ILE A 334 -8.05 -9.31 4.75
N GLN A 335 -8.84 -8.38 4.28
CA GLN A 335 -9.75 -8.58 3.16
C GLN A 335 -9.22 -7.84 1.93
N ILE A 336 -9.00 -8.56 0.84
CA ILE A 336 -8.76 -8.01 -0.49
C ILE A 336 -10.12 -8.00 -1.21
N ALA A 337 -10.69 -6.80 -1.39
CA ALA A 337 -11.95 -6.64 -2.11
C ALA A 337 -11.78 -6.90 -3.60
N GLY A 338 -10.61 -6.50 -4.14
CA GLY A 338 -10.19 -6.79 -5.50
C GLY A 338 -8.72 -6.47 -5.68
N ALA A 339 -7.98 -7.39 -6.27
CA ALA A 339 -6.61 -7.18 -6.75
C ALA A 339 -6.58 -7.55 -8.22
N THR A 340 -6.47 -6.57 -9.10
CA THR A 340 -6.44 -6.79 -10.55
C THR A 340 -5.03 -6.62 -11.07
N VAL A 341 -4.53 -7.61 -11.79
CA VAL A 341 -3.22 -7.61 -12.43
C VAL A 341 -3.41 -7.71 -13.94
N ASP A 342 -2.86 -6.75 -14.67
CA ASP A 342 -2.82 -6.72 -16.12
C ASP A 342 -1.48 -7.27 -16.63
N PHE A 343 -1.50 -8.46 -17.22
CA PHE A 343 -0.33 -9.10 -17.85
C PHE A 343 -0.24 -8.82 -19.36
N GLY A 344 -1.12 -7.98 -19.89
CA GLY A 344 -1.23 -7.64 -21.31
C GLY A 344 -2.44 -8.27 -21.98
N GLU A 345 -2.29 -9.45 -22.57
CA GLU A 345 -3.43 -10.16 -23.17
C GLU A 345 -4.30 -10.86 -22.12
N THR A 346 -3.73 -11.12 -20.97
CA THR A 346 -4.42 -11.75 -19.83
C THR A 346 -4.56 -10.77 -18.69
N GLN A 347 -5.77 -10.62 -18.16
CA GLN A 347 -6.05 -9.91 -16.93
C GLN A 347 -6.60 -10.88 -15.90
N ALA A 348 -6.04 -10.82 -14.68
CA ALA A 348 -6.51 -11.64 -13.56
C ALA A 348 -6.98 -10.74 -12.42
N THR A 349 -8.13 -11.07 -11.83
CA THR A 349 -8.65 -10.42 -10.62
C THR A 349 -8.73 -11.43 -9.50
N LEU A 350 -8.17 -11.09 -8.36
CA LEU A 350 -8.24 -11.87 -7.13
C LEU A 350 -9.07 -11.10 -6.10
N ALA A 351 -9.99 -11.79 -5.44
CA ALA A 351 -10.69 -11.30 -4.25
C ALA A 351 -10.59 -12.36 -3.17
N GLY A 352 -10.47 -11.95 -1.89
CA GLY A 352 -10.33 -12.94 -0.85
C GLY A 352 -10.16 -12.37 0.53
N VAL A 353 -10.02 -13.30 1.48
CA VAL A 353 -9.87 -12.99 2.89
C VAL A 353 -8.76 -13.87 3.48
N VAL A 354 -7.87 -13.26 4.23
CA VAL A 354 -6.88 -13.92 5.07
C VAL A 354 -7.26 -13.68 6.52
N THR A 355 -7.50 -14.74 7.27
CA THR A 355 -7.87 -14.64 8.69
C THR A 355 -6.82 -15.33 9.54
N ARG A 356 -6.29 -14.63 10.53
CA ARG A 356 -5.37 -15.23 11.49
C ARG A 356 -6.14 -16.02 12.55
N VAL A 357 -5.77 -17.30 12.70
CA VAL A 357 -6.31 -18.20 13.72
C VAL A 357 -5.13 -18.81 14.48
N GLY A 358 -4.78 -18.22 15.61
CA GLY A 358 -3.58 -18.64 16.37
C GLY A 358 -2.30 -18.44 15.57
N THR A 359 -1.61 -19.52 15.26
CA THR A 359 -0.34 -19.56 14.51
C THR A 359 -0.51 -19.86 13.01
N ILE A 360 -1.74 -19.76 12.51
CA ILE A 360 -2.08 -20.08 11.12
C ILE A 360 -2.78 -18.89 10.49
N ALA A 361 -2.40 -18.52 9.27
CA ALA A 361 -3.17 -17.66 8.39
C ALA A 361 -4.01 -18.54 7.45
N ALA A 362 -5.33 -18.50 7.62
CA ALA A 362 -6.29 -19.19 6.76
C ALA A 362 -6.69 -18.26 5.60
N ILE A 363 -6.57 -18.76 4.38
CA ILE A 363 -6.82 -18.03 3.15
C ILE A 363 -8.07 -18.60 2.46
N ASN A 364 -9.00 -17.73 2.09
CA ASN A 364 -10.08 -18.03 1.16
C ASN A 364 -10.02 -16.99 0.04
N ALA A 365 -9.78 -17.43 -1.17
CA ALA A 365 -9.62 -16.53 -2.31
C ALA A 365 -10.37 -17.05 -3.54
N THR A 366 -10.79 -16.12 -4.40
CA THR A 366 -11.35 -16.39 -5.71
C THR A 366 -10.54 -15.62 -6.75
N VAL A 367 -10.13 -16.32 -7.80
CA VAL A 367 -9.45 -15.75 -8.97
C VAL A 367 -10.42 -15.79 -10.15
N THR A 368 -10.51 -14.70 -10.88
CA THR A 368 -11.30 -14.59 -12.12
C THR A 368 -10.41 -14.10 -13.24
N ILE A 369 -10.45 -14.80 -14.39
CA ILE A 369 -9.74 -14.45 -15.62
C ILE A 369 -10.78 -14.43 -16.74
N PRO A 370 -11.20 -13.23 -17.23
CA PRO A 370 -12.22 -13.10 -18.25
C PRO A 370 -11.81 -13.74 -19.58
N SER A 371 -10.54 -13.61 -19.96
CA SER A 371 -10.00 -14.16 -21.21
C SER A 371 -8.50 -14.40 -21.06
N MET A 372 -8.01 -15.54 -21.58
CA MET A 372 -6.60 -15.90 -21.61
C MET A 372 -6.31 -16.72 -22.87
N PRO A 373 -5.33 -16.37 -23.70
CA PRO A 373 -4.85 -17.22 -24.78
C PRO A 373 -4.45 -18.60 -24.25
N ALA A 374 -4.78 -19.67 -24.95
CA ALA A 374 -4.46 -21.02 -24.50
C ALA A 374 -2.95 -21.22 -24.32
N ASP A 375 -2.15 -20.60 -25.17
CA ASP A 375 -0.68 -20.65 -25.12
C ASP A 375 -0.09 -19.97 -23.88
N ASP A 376 -0.84 -19.08 -23.22
CA ASP A 376 -0.41 -18.40 -22.01
C ASP A 376 -0.64 -19.21 -20.74
N LEU A 377 -1.45 -20.29 -20.80
CA LEU A 377 -1.73 -21.13 -19.64
C LEU A 377 -0.45 -21.66 -18.96
N LYS A 378 0.57 -21.99 -19.76
CA LYS A 378 1.87 -22.44 -19.26
C LYS A 378 2.58 -21.42 -18.36
N LYS A 379 2.29 -20.13 -18.53
CA LYS A 379 2.85 -19.05 -17.72
C LYS A 379 2.19 -19.01 -16.34
N PHE A 380 0.86 -19.24 -16.29
CA PHE A 380 0.06 -19.05 -15.07
C PHE A 380 -0.19 -20.33 -14.28
N TRP A 381 0.05 -21.50 -14.87
CA TRP A 381 -0.05 -22.79 -14.16
C TRP A 381 1.27 -23.13 -13.45
N PRO A 382 1.33 -23.15 -12.10
CA PRO A 382 2.56 -23.43 -11.36
C PRO A 382 3.12 -24.81 -11.70
N PRO A 383 4.45 -24.96 -11.88
CA PRO A 383 5.08 -26.23 -12.27
C PRO A 383 4.81 -27.40 -11.33
N GLY A 384 4.63 -27.12 -10.02
CA GLY A 384 4.37 -28.12 -8.99
C GLY A 384 2.90 -28.56 -8.87
N ALA A 385 1.97 -27.85 -9.50
CA ALA A 385 0.54 -28.14 -9.40
C ALA A 385 0.11 -29.11 -10.50
N ALA A 386 -0.34 -30.34 -10.14
CA ALA A 386 -0.81 -31.37 -11.08
C ALA A 386 0.16 -31.56 -12.27
N SER A 387 1.41 -31.87 -12.00
CA SER A 387 2.53 -31.78 -12.95
C SER A 387 2.33 -32.61 -14.22
N GLY A 388 1.69 -33.77 -14.13
CA GLY A 388 1.33 -34.62 -15.27
C GLY A 388 0.32 -33.95 -16.18
N ALA A 389 -0.81 -33.51 -15.62
CA ALA A 389 -1.86 -32.80 -16.36
C ALA A 389 -1.33 -31.49 -16.97
N ARG A 390 -0.54 -30.71 -16.19
CA ARG A 390 0.12 -29.50 -16.70
C ARG A 390 0.98 -29.79 -17.91
N LYS A 391 1.89 -30.79 -17.82
CA LYS A 391 2.78 -31.16 -18.91
C LYS A 391 2.00 -31.55 -20.17
N TRP A 392 0.94 -32.34 -20.01
CA TRP A 392 0.11 -32.77 -21.12
C TRP A 392 -0.66 -31.59 -21.74
N VAL A 393 -1.40 -30.84 -20.94
CA VAL A 393 -2.22 -29.70 -21.43
C VAL A 393 -1.35 -28.66 -22.12
N THR A 394 -0.28 -28.20 -21.46
CA THR A 394 0.59 -27.15 -22.04
C THR A 394 1.45 -27.62 -23.21
N GLY A 395 1.62 -28.93 -23.39
CA GLY A 395 2.33 -29.51 -24.51
C GLY A 395 1.45 -29.89 -25.70
N ASN A 396 0.16 -30.11 -25.47
CA ASN A 396 -0.75 -30.66 -26.49
C ASN A 396 -1.95 -29.77 -26.82
N MET A 397 -2.19 -28.69 -26.05
CA MET A 397 -3.26 -27.73 -26.32
C MET A 397 -2.66 -26.39 -26.71
N ARG A 398 -3.11 -25.83 -27.82
CA ARG A 398 -2.64 -24.58 -28.41
C ARG A 398 -3.74 -23.87 -29.16
N ASP A 399 -3.47 -22.66 -29.59
CA ASP A 399 -4.44 -21.79 -30.24
C ASP A 399 -5.67 -21.53 -29.33
N GLY A 400 -6.64 -20.77 -29.78
CA GLY A 400 -7.88 -20.52 -29.06
C GLY A 400 -7.73 -19.74 -27.77
N VAL A 401 -8.79 -19.74 -26.97
CA VAL A 401 -8.91 -18.89 -25.79
C VAL A 401 -9.67 -19.62 -24.67
N TYR A 402 -9.17 -19.51 -23.46
CA TYR A 402 -9.93 -19.81 -22.22
C TYR A 402 -10.71 -18.56 -21.80
N ARG A 403 -12.00 -18.72 -21.53
CA ARG A 403 -12.91 -17.63 -21.15
C ARG A 403 -13.57 -17.89 -19.81
N ASP A 404 -13.96 -16.81 -19.14
CA ASP A 404 -14.78 -16.85 -17.93
C ASP A 404 -14.21 -17.82 -16.88
N THR A 405 -12.88 -17.88 -16.79
CA THR A 405 -12.20 -18.75 -15.83
C THR A 405 -12.42 -18.21 -14.43
N THR A 406 -12.93 -19.05 -13.54
CA THR A 406 -13.10 -18.75 -12.12
C THR A 406 -12.53 -19.90 -11.32
N ALA A 407 -11.70 -19.60 -10.31
CA ALA A 407 -11.14 -20.58 -9.40
C ALA A 407 -11.27 -20.10 -7.95
N SER A 408 -11.77 -20.97 -7.07
CA SER A 408 -11.80 -20.75 -5.62
C SER A 408 -10.69 -21.57 -4.97
N LEU A 409 -9.95 -20.95 -4.08
CA LEU A 409 -8.80 -21.52 -3.37
C LEU A 409 -9.03 -21.41 -1.86
N THR A 410 -8.82 -22.50 -1.13
CA THR A 410 -8.59 -22.47 0.31
C THR A 410 -7.18 -22.94 0.60
N ALA A 411 -6.48 -22.20 1.44
CA ALA A 411 -5.10 -22.50 1.80
C ALA A 411 -4.79 -22.07 3.23
N ARG A 412 -3.70 -22.59 3.77
CA ARG A 412 -3.17 -22.23 5.08
C ARG A 412 -1.69 -21.90 4.98
N ILE A 413 -1.26 -20.90 5.76
CA ILE A 413 0.15 -20.53 5.91
C ILE A 413 0.47 -20.58 7.40
N PRO A 414 1.35 -21.46 7.88
CA PRO A 414 1.91 -21.39 9.22
C PRO A 414 2.68 -20.06 9.38
N ILE A 415 2.41 -19.34 10.49
CA ILE A 415 3.05 -18.05 10.74
C ILE A 415 4.36 -18.22 11.50
N ASP A 416 4.46 -19.29 12.29
CA ASP A 416 5.61 -19.64 13.14
C ASP A 416 6.05 -21.08 12.89
N GLY A 417 7.26 -21.40 13.35
CA GLY A 417 7.87 -22.72 13.24
C GLY A 417 8.73 -22.89 11.99
N LYS A 418 9.11 -24.14 11.73
CA LYS A 418 10.01 -24.50 10.61
C LYS A 418 9.35 -24.32 9.23
N ASP A 419 8.03 -24.47 9.19
CA ASP A 419 7.23 -24.37 7.95
C ASP A 419 6.60 -22.98 7.78
N SER A 420 7.07 -21.99 8.54
CA SER A 420 6.60 -20.62 8.45
C SER A 420 6.75 -20.06 7.04
N GLY A 421 5.66 -19.50 6.51
CA GLY A 421 5.59 -18.95 5.15
C GLY A 421 5.28 -19.98 4.05
N GLN A 422 5.24 -21.29 4.35
CA GLN A 422 4.88 -22.31 3.37
C GLN A 422 3.37 -22.29 3.08
N VAL A 423 2.99 -22.14 1.81
CA VAL A 423 1.59 -22.20 1.40
C VAL A 423 1.14 -23.65 1.28
N ILE A 424 0.17 -24.05 2.10
CA ILE A 424 -0.47 -25.37 2.06
C ILE A 424 -1.86 -25.19 1.45
N VAL A 425 -2.05 -25.68 0.23
CA VAL A 425 -3.35 -25.65 -0.46
C VAL A 425 -4.23 -26.77 0.09
N ASP A 426 -5.38 -26.41 0.64
CA ASP A 426 -6.36 -27.36 1.17
C ASP A 426 -7.37 -27.80 0.11
N SER A 427 -7.80 -26.86 -0.74
CA SER A 427 -8.66 -27.17 -1.88
C SER A 427 -8.52 -26.11 -2.98
N ILE A 428 -8.72 -26.54 -4.20
CA ILE A 428 -8.91 -25.68 -5.37
C ILE A 428 -10.07 -26.24 -6.19
N ASN A 429 -10.98 -25.35 -6.58
CA ASN A 429 -12.11 -25.71 -7.46
C ASN A 429 -12.31 -24.58 -8.47
N GLY A 430 -12.63 -24.94 -9.71
CA GLY A 430 -12.84 -23.93 -10.70
C GLY A 430 -13.57 -24.42 -11.93
N ARG A 431 -13.83 -23.47 -12.81
CA ARG A 431 -14.46 -23.70 -14.11
C ARG A 431 -13.87 -22.75 -15.15
N MET A 432 -13.92 -23.17 -16.42
CA MET A 432 -13.56 -22.33 -17.56
C MET A 432 -14.31 -22.76 -18.80
N ASN A 433 -14.48 -21.84 -19.75
CA ASN A 433 -14.97 -22.12 -21.09
C ASN A 433 -13.80 -22.14 -22.06
N ILE A 434 -13.75 -23.14 -22.91
CA ILE A 434 -12.71 -23.37 -23.92
C ILE A 434 -13.31 -23.01 -25.28
N SER A 435 -12.61 -22.20 -26.07
CA SER A 435 -13.09 -21.74 -27.37
C SER A 435 -12.00 -21.80 -28.42
N GLY A 436 -12.22 -22.62 -29.46
CA GLY A 436 -11.37 -22.69 -30.64
C GLY A 436 -10.00 -23.30 -30.41
N VAL A 437 -9.82 -24.11 -29.38
CA VAL A 437 -8.53 -24.74 -29.04
C VAL A 437 -8.23 -25.88 -30.00
N THR A 438 -6.96 -26.00 -30.37
CA THR A 438 -6.41 -27.16 -31.12
C THR A 438 -5.76 -28.12 -30.13
N ILE A 439 -6.11 -29.41 -30.23
CA ILE A 439 -5.63 -30.47 -29.33
C ILE A 439 -4.87 -31.54 -30.10
N ASP A 440 -3.60 -31.70 -29.83
CA ASP A 440 -2.74 -32.75 -30.36
C ASP A 440 -2.84 -33.99 -29.46
N TYR A 441 -3.98 -34.71 -29.56
CA TYR A 441 -4.31 -35.79 -28.59
C TYR A 441 -3.40 -37.02 -28.72
N LEU A 442 -2.80 -37.29 -29.87
CA LEU A 442 -1.89 -38.43 -30.09
C LEU A 442 -0.99 -38.18 -31.30
N ASN A 443 0.13 -37.53 -31.15
CA ASN A 443 1.07 -37.21 -32.23
C ASN A 443 1.65 -38.52 -32.87
N PRO A 444 1.69 -38.67 -34.21
CA PRO A 444 1.41 -37.71 -35.28
C PRO A 444 -0.02 -37.80 -35.88
N MET A 445 -1.03 -38.20 -35.10
CA MET A 445 -2.41 -38.19 -35.57
C MET A 445 -2.88 -36.78 -35.96
N PRO A 446 -3.87 -36.65 -36.88
CA PRO A 446 -4.47 -35.36 -37.15
C PRO A 446 -5.05 -34.72 -35.87
N PRO A 447 -4.77 -33.43 -35.60
CA PRO A 447 -5.24 -32.78 -34.39
C PRO A 447 -6.75 -32.54 -34.38
N LEU A 448 -7.35 -32.52 -33.19
CA LEU A 448 -8.71 -32.01 -32.99
C LEU A 448 -8.66 -30.49 -32.99
N LYS A 449 -9.31 -29.85 -33.94
CA LYS A 449 -9.33 -28.39 -34.14
C LYS A 449 -10.68 -27.80 -33.76
N ASN A 450 -10.68 -26.47 -33.53
CA ASN A 450 -11.90 -25.71 -33.23
C ASN A 450 -12.71 -26.34 -32.08
N THR A 451 -12.02 -26.75 -31.04
CA THR A 451 -12.67 -27.38 -29.87
C THR A 451 -13.37 -26.35 -29.00
N PHE A 452 -14.64 -26.62 -28.71
CA PHE A 452 -15.44 -25.87 -27.74
C PHE A 452 -15.81 -26.81 -26.60
N ALA A 453 -15.55 -26.37 -25.38
CA ALA A 453 -15.85 -27.16 -24.19
C ALA A 453 -16.08 -26.25 -22.96
N THR A 454 -16.83 -26.78 -22.00
CA THR A 454 -16.82 -26.25 -20.62
C THR A 454 -16.02 -27.21 -19.76
N ALA A 455 -15.08 -26.69 -18.99
CA ALA A 455 -14.27 -27.46 -18.07
C ALA A 455 -14.55 -27.07 -16.63
N THR A 456 -14.63 -28.07 -15.76
CA THR A 456 -14.57 -27.90 -14.30
C THR A 456 -13.36 -28.66 -13.75
N PHE A 457 -12.76 -28.14 -12.69
CA PHE A 457 -11.57 -28.76 -12.09
C PHE A 457 -11.56 -28.64 -10.58
N SER A 458 -10.90 -29.58 -9.97
CA SER A 458 -10.59 -29.61 -8.53
C SER A 458 -9.11 -29.98 -8.33
N ASP A 459 -8.69 -30.12 -7.10
CA ASP A 459 -7.36 -30.64 -6.72
C ASP A 459 -7.10 -32.07 -7.21
N SER A 460 -8.16 -32.86 -7.43
CA SER A 460 -8.08 -34.29 -7.77
C SER A 460 -8.63 -34.66 -9.14
N ARG A 461 -9.34 -33.76 -9.83
CA ARG A 461 -10.08 -34.11 -11.04
C ARG A 461 -10.27 -32.93 -11.99
N PHE A 462 -10.20 -33.23 -13.30
CA PHE A 462 -10.70 -32.35 -14.39
C PHE A 462 -11.84 -33.04 -15.14
N ASP A 463 -12.93 -32.32 -15.39
CA ASP A 463 -14.04 -32.76 -16.23
C ASP A 463 -14.27 -31.75 -17.36
N PHE A 464 -14.37 -32.24 -18.59
CA PHE A 464 -14.64 -31.45 -19.79
C PHE A 464 -15.93 -31.93 -20.42
N ALA A 465 -16.87 -31.02 -20.64
CA ALA A 465 -18.04 -31.24 -21.51
C ALA A 465 -17.73 -30.60 -22.86
N VAL A 466 -17.36 -31.43 -23.84
CA VAL A 466 -17.01 -31.01 -25.20
C VAL A 466 -18.29 -30.80 -26.00
N GLN A 467 -18.39 -29.64 -26.66
CA GLN A 467 -19.57 -29.18 -27.39
C GLN A 467 -19.33 -29.15 -28.91
N GLY A 468 -18.13 -29.48 -29.37
CA GLY A 468 -17.79 -29.54 -30.78
C GLY A 468 -16.29 -29.51 -31.05
N GLY A 469 -15.94 -29.91 -32.27
CA GLY A 469 -14.57 -29.91 -32.78
C GLY A 469 -14.49 -30.67 -34.11
N ASN A 470 -13.32 -30.65 -34.77
CA ASN A 470 -13.11 -31.27 -36.06
C ASN A 470 -11.78 -31.99 -36.13
N VAL A 471 -11.77 -33.23 -36.65
CA VAL A 471 -10.56 -33.98 -37.02
C VAL A 471 -10.61 -34.26 -38.54
N GLY A 472 -9.92 -33.48 -39.36
CA GLY A 472 -10.09 -33.50 -40.80
C GLY A 472 -11.56 -33.26 -41.20
N ASP A 473 -12.17 -34.22 -41.88
CA ASP A 473 -13.57 -34.18 -42.34
C ASP A 473 -14.56 -34.77 -41.30
N LEU A 474 -14.05 -35.24 -40.15
CA LEU A 474 -14.87 -35.75 -39.07
C LEU A 474 -15.24 -34.64 -38.13
N THR A 475 -16.51 -34.60 -37.70
CA THR A 475 -17.04 -33.68 -36.73
C THR A 475 -17.24 -34.39 -35.41
N LEU A 476 -16.70 -33.85 -34.32
CA LEU A 476 -17.03 -34.19 -32.96
C LEU A 476 -18.29 -33.38 -32.60
N ASP A 477 -19.44 -34.04 -32.45
CA ASP A 477 -20.69 -33.37 -32.12
C ASP A 477 -20.76 -33.04 -30.60
N GLU A 478 -20.47 -34.02 -29.75
CA GLU A 478 -20.41 -33.89 -28.29
C GLU A 478 -19.47 -34.92 -27.68
N GLY A 479 -19.00 -34.66 -26.48
CA GLY A 479 -18.18 -35.61 -25.75
C GLY A 479 -17.95 -35.19 -24.29
N THR A 480 -17.45 -36.13 -23.52
CA THR A 480 -16.99 -35.88 -22.16
C THR A 480 -15.59 -36.42 -21.96
N VAL A 481 -14.75 -35.66 -21.29
CA VAL A 481 -13.41 -36.12 -20.89
C VAL A 481 -13.29 -35.91 -19.39
N ALA A 482 -12.92 -36.95 -18.67
CA ALA A 482 -12.64 -36.89 -17.25
C ALA A 482 -11.19 -37.33 -17.00
N ILE A 483 -10.41 -36.50 -16.33
CA ILE A 483 -9.07 -36.84 -15.85
C ILE A 483 -9.16 -36.91 -14.32
N SER A 484 -8.94 -38.07 -13.74
CA SER A 484 -8.96 -38.31 -12.31
C SER A 484 -7.58 -38.72 -11.79
N GLY A 485 -7.40 -38.75 -10.47
CA GLY A 485 -6.14 -39.18 -9.84
C GLY A 485 -5.04 -38.12 -9.81
N LEU A 486 -5.35 -36.84 -10.05
CA LEU A 486 -4.36 -35.74 -10.10
C LEU A 486 -3.55 -35.58 -8.80
N SER A 487 -4.14 -35.94 -7.66
CA SER A 487 -3.48 -35.88 -6.35
C SER A 487 -2.68 -37.16 -6.00
N SER A 488 -2.87 -38.27 -6.76
CA SER A 488 -2.31 -39.59 -6.42
C SER A 488 -1.18 -40.05 -7.35
N GLN A 489 -0.77 -39.25 -8.33
CA GLN A 489 0.20 -39.59 -9.39
C GLN A 489 -0.21 -40.83 -10.22
N SER A 490 -1.48 -41.23 -10.16
CA SER A 490 -2.07 -42.33 -10.93
C SER A 490 -3.22 -41.77 -11.76
N GLU A 491 -2.86 -40.93 -12.71
CA GLU A 491 -3.83 -40.18 -13.52
C GLU A 491 -4.48 -41.11 -14.55
N VAL A 492 -5.81 -41.10 -14.61
CA VAL A 492 -6.61 -41.87 -15.59
C VAL A 492 -7.47 -40.89 -16.38
N LEU A 493 -7.48 -41.05 -17.67
CA LEU A 493 -8.35 -40.33 -18.60
C LEU A 493 -9.47 -41.25 -19.06
N ALA A 494 -10.72 -40.86 -18.86
CA ALA A 494 -11.92 -41.46 -19.42
C ALA A 494 -12.53 -40.51 -20.46
N LEU A 495 -12.76 -40.98 -21.68
CA LEU A 495 -13.28 -40.21 -22.79
C LEU A 495 -14.55 -40.88 -23.35
N THR A 496 -15.62 -40.10 -23.53
CA THR A 496 -16.75 -40.47 -24.38
C THR A 496 -16.91 -39.41 -25.46
N ALA A 497 -17.10 -39.84 -26.71
CA ALA A 497 -17.26 -38.90 -27.83
C ALA A 497 -18.25 -39.44 -28.88
N VAL A 498 -19.05 -38.54 -29.46
CA VAL A 498 -19.90 -38.82 -30.62
C VAL A 498 -19.30 -38.15 -31.85
N ILE A 499 -18.85 -38.96 -32.79
CA ILE A 499 -18.14 -38.52 -33.99
C ILE A 499 -19.00 -38.84 -35.20
N ARG A 500 -19.14 -37.88 -36.12
CA ARG A 500 -19.88 -37.99 -37.36
C ARG A 500 -19.00 -37.61 -38.55
N GLY A 501 -19.20 -38.29 -39.67
CA GLY A 501 -18.55 -37.91 -40.92
C GLY A 501 -18.48 -39.03 -41.95
N PRO A 502 -17.66 -38.88 -43.03
CA PRO A 502 -17.48 -39.91 -44.03
C PRO A 502 -16.86 -41.18 -43.45
N VAL A 503 -17.41 -42.35 -43.77
CA VAL A 503 -16.88 -43.65 -43.33
C VAL A 503 -15.41 -43.81 -43.72
N ARG A 504 -15.01 -43.34 -44.89
CA ARG A 504 -13.63 -43.39 -45.37
C ARG A 504 -12.68 -42.62 -44.41
N SER A 505 -13.03 -41.40 -44.06
CA SER A 505 -12.20 -40.56 -43.14
C SER A 505 -12.06 -41.22 -41.75
N ALA A 506 -13.10 -41.88 -41.25
CA ALA A 506 -13.02 -42.64 -40.02
C ALA A 506 -12.07 -43.84 -40.12
N LEU A 507 -12.17 -44.61 -41.22
CA LEU A 507 -11.29 -45.73 -41.47
C LEU A 507 -9.83 -45.29 -41.68
N ASP A 508 -9.57 -44.14 -42.31
CA ASP A 508 -8.22 -43.59 -42.46
C ASP A 508 -7.60 -43.23 -41.10
N ILE A 509 -8.39 -42.73 -40.12
CA ILE A 509 -7.95 -42.49 -38.74
C ILE A 509 -7.57 -43.82 -38.07
N VAL A 510 -8.43 -44.85 -38.18
CA VAL A 510 -8.23 -46.17 -37.55
C VAL A 510 -7.08 -46.94 -38.21
N ALA A 511 -6.85 -46.73 -39.52
CA ALA A 511 -5.75 -47.29 -40.29
C ALA A 511 -4.41 -46.61 -40.08
N HIS A 512 -4.41 -45.40 -39.46
CA HIS A 512 -3.19 -44.62 -39.25
C HIS A 512 -2.10 -45.48 -38.59
N PRO A 513 -0.83 -45.43 -39.04
CA PRO A 513 0.26 -46.28 -38.55
C PRO A 513 0.43 -46.22 -37.01
N ARG A 514 0.07 -45.14 -36.39
CA ARG A 514 0.14 -44.96 -34.91
C ARG A 514 -0.86 -45.82 -34.16
N LEU A 515 -2.06 -46.06 -34.71
CA LEU A 515 -3.12 -46.89 -34.12
C LEU A 515 -3.03 -48.34 -34.67
N ASN A 516 -2.86 -48.48 -35.99
CA ASN A 516 -2.72 -49.74 -36.73
C ASN A 516 -3.79 -50.81 -36.40
N LEU A 517 -5.03 -50.36 -36.10
CA LEU A 517 -6.11 -51.25 -35.69
C LEU A 517 -6.68 -52.09 -36.84
N LEU A 518 -6.66 -51.55 -38.10
CA LEU A 518 -7.20 -52.25 -39.26
C LEU A 518 -6.36 -53.48 -39.67
N SER A 519 -5.06 -53.46 -39.39
CA SER A 519 -4.21 -54.63 -39.72
C SER A 519 -4.65 -55.92 -39.02
N LYS A 520 -5.31 -55.80 -37.85
CA LYS A 520 -5.83 -56.91 -37.05
C LYS A 520 -7.22 -57.41 -37.50
N THR A 521 -7.97 -56.59 -38.23
CA THR A 521 -9.38 -56.89 -38.61
C THR A 521 -9.56 -57.35 -40.06
N GLY A 522 -8.57 -57.17 -40.91
CA GLY A 522 -8.65 -57.52 -42.33
C GLY A 522 -9.56 -56.61 -43.17
N LEU A 523 -10.10 -55.55 -42.56
CA LEU A 523 -10.94 -54.55 -43.26
C LEU A 523 -10.10 -53.68 -44.19
N LYS A 524 -10.61 -53.47 -45.44
CA LYS A 524 -10.00 -52.59 -46.43
C LYS A 524 -10.71 -51.23 -46.44
N THR A 525 -9.95 -50.17 -46.56
CA THR A 525 -10.49 -48.81 -46.69
C THR A 525 -10.97 -48.45 -48.07
N GLU A 526 -10.52 -49.26 -49.09
CA GLU A 526 -10.87 -49.06 -50.50
C GLU A 526 -12.34 -49.38 -50.74
N GLY A 527 -13.07 -48.44 -51.38
CA GLY A 527 -14.49 -48.58 -51.67
C GLY A 527 -15.44 -48.23 -50.53
N ALA A 528 -14.93 -47.83 -49.36
CA ALA A 528 -15.76 -47.37 -48.27
C ALA A 528 -16.47 -46.05 -48.67
N ALA A 529 -17.80 -46.02 -48.56
CA ALA A 529 -18.63 -44.85 -48.85
C ALA A 529 -19.75 -44.71 -47.83
N GLY A 530 -20.32 -43.50 -47.77
CA GLY A 530 -21.40 -43.19 -46.83
C GLY A 530 -20.95 -42.34 -45.66
N VAL A 531 -21.89 -42.09 -44.75
CA VAL A 531 -21.69 -41.31 -43.53
C VAL A 531 -21.97 -42.19 -42.32
N HIS A 532 -21.18 -42.04 -41.28
CA HIS A 532 -21.37 -42.74 -40.00
C HIS A 532 -21.62 -41.78 -38.87
N THR A 533 -22.18 -42.29 -37.79
CA THR A 533 -22.17 -41.71 -36.45
C THR A 533 -21.67 -42.81 -35.51
N THR A 534 -20.58 -42.52 -34.82
CA THR A 534 -19.93 -43.49 -33.94
C THR A 534 -19.82 -42.91 -32.55
N ARG A 535 -20.22 -43.67 -31.54
CA ARG A 535 -19.92 -43.37 -30.13
C ARG A 535 -18.64 -44.14 -29.78
N LEU A 536 -17.68 -43.36 -29.25
CA LEU A 536 -16.39 -43.87 -28.82
C LEU A 536 -16.31 -43.74 -27.29
N GLU A 537 -15.87 -44.79 -26.64
CA GLU A 537 -15.58 -44.81 -25.21
C GLU A 537 -14.15 -45.34 -25.01
N ILE A 538 -13.32 -44.58 -24.33
CA ILE A 538 -11.90 -44.91 -24.13
C ILE A 538 -11.55 -44.62 -22.65
N GLU A 539 -10.83 -45.55 -22.04
CA GLU A 539 -10.20 -45.35 -20.74
C GLU A 539 -8.71 -45.70 -20.81
N ILE A 540 -7.85 -44.76 -20.41
CA ILE A 540 -6.39 -44.92 -20.47
C ILE A 540 -5.71 -44.33 -19.24
N PRO A 541 -4.65 -44.97 -18.71
CA PRO A 541 -3.75 -44.30 -17.77
C PRO A 541 -2.90 -43.25 -18.48
N LEU A 542 -2.75 -42.05 -17.86
CA LEU A 542 -1.94 -40.96 -18.39
C LEU A 542 -0.46 -41.18 -18.00
N ILE A 543 0.19 -42.14 -18.65
CA ILE A 543 1.61 -42.45 -18.49
C ILE A 543 2.43 -42.00 -19.70
N SER A 544 3.73 -41.73 -19.51
CA SER A 544 4.60 -41.17 -20.55
C SER A 544 4.83 -42.08 -21.75
N GLU A 545 4.68 -43.41 -21.63
CA GLU A 545 4.84 -44.42 -22.70
C GLU A 545 3.65 -45.38 -22.68
N LEU A 546 2.50 -44.93 -23.19
CA LEU A 546 1.29 -45.71 -23.32
C LEU A 546 1.45 -46.78 -24.40
N LYS A 547 1.27 -48.06 -24.03
CA LYS A 547 1.23 -49.19 -24.98
C LYS A 547 -0.20 -49.44 -25.40
N ALA A 548 -0.38 -49.94 -26.64
CA ALA A 548 -1.70 -50.22 -27.20
C ALA A 548 -2.51 -51.26 -26.38
N GLU A 549 -1.86 -52.08 -25.58
CA GLU A 549 -2.46 -53.09 -24.70
C GLU A 549 -3.06 -52.51 -23.42
N GLU A 550 -2.68 -51.27 -23.08
CA GLU A 550 -3.15 -50.52 -21.92
C GLU A 550 -4.37 -49.63 -22.22
N VAL A 551 -4.81 -49.63 -23.47
CA VAL A 551 -5.99 -48.88 -23.92
C VAL A 551 -7.20 -49.78 -23.86
N GLN A 552 -8.17 -49.43 -23.00
CA GLN A 552 -9.50 -50.05 -22.97
C GLN A 552 -10.44 -49.22 -23.88
N VAL A 553 -11.06 -49.86 -24.89
CA VAL A 553 -11.96 -49.25 -25.86
C VAL A 553 -13.31 -49.94 -25.76
#